data_f40f95140fd6211551fa485c021c152f
#
_entry.id   f40f95140fd6211551fa485c021c152f
#
_cell.length_a   1.000
_cell.length_b   1.000
_cell.length_c   1.000
_cell.angle_alpha   90.00
_cell.angle_beta   90.00
_cell.angle_gamma   90.00
#
_symmetry.space_group_name_H-M   'P 1'
#
loop_
_entity.id
_entity.type
_entity.pdbx_description
1 polymer ?
#
loop_
_entity_poly.entity_id
_entity_poly.type
_entity_poly.pdbx_seq_one_letter_code
_entity_poly.pdbx_strand_id
1 'polypeptide(L)'
;MKKYSKIALIKSKGRIFVEPSSKYRSPFQRDRDRIIHSASFRRLKHKTQVFVNTEGDHYRTRITHSIEVAQIARSIARYLNLNEDLAETLSLAHDLGHTPFGHAGEESLNECMDDYGGFDHNLQTLRIVMFLENKYLKFSGLNLSIETLEGLLKHNGPVDNIDLVDRLIGIKKFKNMINFDKFPSLEAQISAISDDIAYNNHDIQDGINANLFKLEELVEINFFKDIYQKYKKKINKQNYKIAT
;
A
#
# COMPACT_ATOMS: atom_id res chain seq x y z
N MET A 1 6.07 15.60 -24.34
CA MET A 1 6.06 14.22 -23.84
C MET A 1 6.80 14.16 -22.51
N LYS A 2 6.26 13.50 -21.50
CA LYS A 2 6.95 13.31 -20.20
C LYS A 2 8.23 12.49 -20.44
N LYS A 3 9.38 12.96 -19.95
CA LYS A 3 10.64 12.24 -20.07
C LYS A 3 10.77 11.29 -18.87
N TYR A 4 10.54 10.01 -19.10
CA TYR A 4 10.74 8.99 -18.09
C TYR A 4 12.20 8.61 -17.90
N SER A 5 12.56 8.17 -16.69
CA SER A 5 13.84 7.51 -16.43
C SER A 5 13.96 6.24 -17.27
N LYS A 6 15.19 5.82 -17.59
CA LYS A 6 15.46 4.57 -18.33
C LYS A 6 14.98 3.31 -17.58
N ILE A 7 14.86 3.40 -16.27
CA ILE A 7 14.46 2.30 -15.37
C ILE A 7 12.97 2.32 -15.01
N ALA A 8 12.22 3.33 -15.48
CA ALA A 8 10.79 3.41 -15.23
C ALA A 8 10.01 2.34 -16.00
N LEU A 9 9.01 1.75 -15.37
CA LEU A 9 8.09 0.80 -16.02
C LEU A 9 7.03 1.56 -16.83
N ILE A 10 7.26 1.68 -18.13
CA ILE A 10 6.34 2.39 -19.04
C ILE A 10 5.42 1.40 -19.78
N LYS A 11 5.95 0.22 -20.11
CA LYS A 11 5.23 -0.83 -20.84
C LYS A 11 4.92 -1.99 -19.90
N SER A 12 3.71 -2.53 -20.00
CA SER A 12 3.33 -3.70 -19.23
C SER A 12 3.69 -5.00 -19.95
N LYS A 13 4.11 -6.02 -19.21
CA LYS A 13 4.26 -7.42 -19.65
C LYS A 13 2.90 -8.05 -20.00
N GLY A 14 1.81 -7.40 -19.66
CA GLY A 14 0.46 -7.86 -19.93
C GLY A 14 -0.32 -8.26 -18.67
N ARG A 15 -1.36 -9.06 -18.88
CA ARG A 15 -2.31 -9.53 -17.87
C ARG A 15 -2.47 -11.04 -17.97
N ILE A 16 -2.96 -11.68 -16.91
CA ILE A 16 -3.25 -13.13 -16.92
C ILE A 16 -4.28 -13.45 -18.00
N PHE A 17 -5.39 -12.71 -18.02
CA PHE A 17 -6.40 -12.82 -19.06
C PHE A 17 -6.18 -11.72 -20.09
N VAL A 18 -6.11 -12.10 -21.38
CA VAL A 18 -5.88 -11.16 -22.48
C VAL A 18 -7.10 -10.27 -22.66
N GLU A 19 -6.87 -8.96 -22.67
CA GLU A 19 -7.89 -7.94 -22.91
C GLU A 19 -7.40 -6.91 -23.94
N PRO A 20 -8.30 -6.28 -24.70
CA PRO A 20 -7.93 -5.17 -25.58
C PRO A 20 -7.31 -4.01 -24.80
N SER A 21 -6.31 -3.38 -25.39
CA SER A 21 -5.72 -2.15 -24.85
C SER A 21 -6.74 -1.00 -24.89
N SER A 22 -6.63 -0.09 -23.94
CA SER A 22 -7.41 1.15 -23.94
C SER A 22 -6.75 2.19 -24.85
N LYS A 23 -7.56 2.97 -25.58
CA LYS A 23 -7.06 4.11 -26.36
C LYS A 23 -6.64 5.30 -25.49
N TYR A 24 -7.22 5.42 -24.29
CA TYR A 24 -7.13 6.64 -23.46
C TYR A 24 -6.41 6.45 -22.14
N ARG A 25 -6.19 5.20 -21.71
CA ARG A 25 -5.61 4.88 -20.41
C ARG A 25 -4.41 3.95 -20.55
N SER A 26 -3.35 4.23 -19.82
CA SER A 26 -2.24 3.29 -19.66
C SER A 26 -2.71 1.99 -18.97
N PRO A 27 -1.95 0.88 -19.09
CA PRO A 27 -2.24 -0.33 -18.33
C PRO A 27 -2.38 -0.09 -16.83
N PHE A 28 -1.53 0.75 -16.26
CA PHE A 28 -1.49 1.05 -14.83
C PHE A 28 -2.62 1.99 -14.39
N GLN A 29 -3.03 2.94 -15.22
CA GLN A 29 -4.26 3.72 -14.98
C GLN A 29 -5.50 2.83 -14.94
N ARG A 30 -5.58 1.83 -15.83
CA ARG A 30 -6.68 0.86 -15.77
C ARG A 30 -6.65 0.05 -14.48
N ASP A 31 -5.48 -0.31 -13.99
CA ASP A 31 -5.34 -1.04 -12.72
C ASP A 31 -5.79 -0.18 -11.54
N ARG A 32 -5.35 1.07 -11.47
CA ARG A 32 -5.79 2.03 -10.47
C ARG A 32 -7.32 2.16 -10.46
N ASP A 33 -7.93 2.38 -11.62
CA ASP A 33 -9.37 2.53 -11.74
C ASP A 33 -10.10 1.26 -11.24
N ARG A 34 -9.57 0.07 -11.54
CA ARG A 34 -10.13 -1.20 -11.08
C ARG A 34 -10.07 -1.35 -9.57
N ILE A 35 -8.97 -0.94 -8.96
CA ILE A 35 -8.78 -0.95 -7.50
C ILE A 35 -9.74 0.02 -6.83
N ILE A 36 -9.76 1.29 -7.23
CA ILE A 36 -10.64 2.31 -6.65
C ILE A 36 -12.11 1.89 -6.71
N HIS A 37 -12.52 1.23 -7.79
CA HIS A 37 -13.89 0.75 -7.98
C HIS A 37 -14.15 -0.65 -7.43
N SER A 38 -13.20 -1.29 -6.72
CA SER A 38 -13.39 -2.61 -6.09
C SER A 38 -14.21 -2.52 -4.80
N ALA A 39 -14.82 -3.63 -4.41
CA ALA A 39 -15.50 -3.71 -3.13
C ALA A 39 -14.51 -3.70 -1.97
N SER A 40 -13.37 -4.37 -2.14
CA SER A 40 -12.31 -4.46 -1.13
C SER A 40 -11.74 -3.09 -0.79
N PHE A 41 -11.50 -2.22 -1.78
CA PHE A 41 -11.02 -0.86 -1.54
C PHE A 41 -12.03 -0.05 -0.70
N ARG A 42 -13.34 -0.13 -1.02
CA ARG A 42 -14.37 0.54 -0.22
C ARG A 42 -14.46 0.03 1.21
N ARG A 43 -14.14 -1.26 1.43
CA ARG A 43 -14.14 -1.86 2.78
C ARG A 43 -13.01 -1.37 3.67
N LEU A 44 -11.93 -0.81 3.12
CA LEU A 44 -10.84 -0.20 3.89
C LEU A 44 -11.32 0.92 4.82
N LYS A 45 -12.44 1.58 4.51
CA LYS A 45 -13.06 2.58 5.39
C LYS A 45 -13.51 2.02 6.75
N HIS A 46 -13.72 0.72 6.85
CA HIS A 46 -14.16 0.04 8.08
C HIS A 46 -13.01 -0.69 8.80
N LYS A 47 -11.80 -0.62 8.28
CA LYS A 47 -10.61 -1.16 8.93
C LYS A 47 -9.84 -0.04 9.58
N THR A 48 -9.50 -0.20 10.84
CA THR A 48 -8.69 0.76 11.60
C THR A 48 -7.25 0.74 11.09
N GLN A 49 -6.57 1.89 11.12
CA GLN A 49 -5.12 1.92 10.92
C GLN A 49 -4.43 1.46 12.20
N VAL A 50 -4.48 2.24 13.25
CA VAL A 50 -3.97 1.91 14.59
C VAL A 50 -5.07 2.06 15.63
N PHE A 51 -5.72 3.23 15.69
CA PHE A 51 -6.77 3.52 16.66
C PHE A 51 -8.15 3.14 16.18
N VAL A 52 -9.00 2.67 17.09
CA VAL A 52 -10.37 2.31 16.77
C VAL A 52 -11.19 3.58 16.55
N ASN A 53 -11.72 3.78 15.35
CA ASN A 53 -12.41 4.99 14.93
C ASN A 53 -13.78 5.23 15.62
N THR A 54 -14.25 4.29 16.44
CA THR A 54 -15.45 4.49 17.28
C THR A 54 -15.22 5.48 18.43
N GLU A 55 -13.96 5.76 18.77
CA GLU A 55 -13.58 6.70 19.82
C GLU A 55 -13.42 8.16 19.30
N GLY A 56 -13.56 8.37 18.00
CA GLY A 56 -13.49 9.69 17.36
C GLY A 56 -13.37 9.59 15.84
N ASP A 57 -14.03 10.49 15.12
CA ASP A 57 -14.03 10.56 13.67
C ASP A 57 -12.72 11.15 13.08
N HIS A 58 -11.78 11.53 13.94
CA HIS A 58 -10.49 12.09 13.57
C HIS A 58 -9.42 11.03 13.27
N TYR A 59 -9.61 9.80 13.78
CA TYR A 59 -8.63 8.73 13.58
C TYR A 59 -8.66 8.20 12.16
N ARG A 60 -7.50 7.89 11.64
CA ARG A 60 -7.34 7.36 10.29
C ARG A 60 -7.91 5.96 10.14
N THR A 61 -8.58 5.74 9.04
CA THR A 61 -8.93 4.42 8.55
C THR A 61 -7.92 3.99 7.48
N ARG A 62 -7.86 2.70 7.14
CA ARG A 62 -6.95 2.23 6.10
C ARG A 62 -7.19 2.85 4.72
N ILE A 63 -8.41 3.30 4.41
CA ILE A 63 -8.68 3.99 3.14
C ILE A 63 -8.02 5.38 3.11
N THR A 64 -8.09 6.14 4.19
CA THR A 64 -7.44 7.47 4.26
C THR A 64 -5.94 7.34 4.24
N HIS A 65 -5.38 6.37 4.98
CA HIS A 65 -3.96 6.03 4.94
C HIS A 65 -3.50 5.68 3.51
N SER A 66 -4.17 4.74 2.83
CA SER A 66 -3.79 4.34 1.46
C SER A 66 -3.82 5.51 0.47
N ILE A 67 -4.74 6.48 0.64
CA ILE A 67 -4.80 7.68 -0.20
C ILE A 67 -3.60 8.61 0.09
N GLU A 68 -3.23 8.79 1.35
CA GLU A 68 -2.08 9.61 1.76
C GLU A 68 -0.77 8.97 1.30
N VAL A 69 -0.60 7.63 1.44
CA VAL A 69 0.53 6.88 0.86
C VAL A 69 0.63 7.09 -0.64
N ALA A 70 -0.49 6.98 -1.36
CA ALA A 70 -0.53 7.16 -2.81
C ALA A 70 -0.12 8.59 -3.23
N GLN A 71 -0.48 9.60 -2.46
CA GLN A 71 -0.08 10.98 -2.71
C GLN A 71 1.45 11.16 -2.56
N ILE A 72 2.04 10.58 -1.51
CA ILE A 72 3.50 10.62 -1.27
C ILE A 72 4.22 9.87 -2.39
N ALA A 73 3.79 8.64 -2.69
CA ALA A 73 4.39 7.79 -3.73
C ALA A 73 4.38 8.46 -5.11
N ARG A 74 3.28 9.12 -5.49
CA ARG A 74 3.21 9.91 -6.73
C ARG A 74 4.21 11.06 -6.74
N SER A 75 4.37 11.76 -5.62
CA SER A 75 5.29 12.90 -5.52
C SER A 75 6.74 12.44 -5.71
N ILE A 76 7.13 11.33 -5.08
CA ILE A 76 8.46 10.74 -5.21
C ILE A 76 8.67 10.20 -6.64
N ALA A 77 7.70 9.44 -7.17
CA ALA A 77 7.78 8.90 -8.53
C ALA A 77 7.90 10.01 -9.58
N ARG A 78 7.20 11.13 -9.41
CA ARG A 78 7.31 12.31 -10.27
C ARG A 78 8.70 12.92 -10.23
N TYR A 79 9.24 13.10 -9.03
CA TYR A 79 10.59 13.67 -8.84
C TYR A 79 11.66 12.80 -9.50
N LEU A 80 11.55 11.47 -9.39
CA LEU A 80 12.49 10.50 -9.96
C LEU A 80 12.21 10.17 -11.44
N ASN A 81 11.21 10.79 -12.07
CA ASN A 81 10.76 10.49 -13.43
C ASN A 81 10.37 9.02 -13.65
N LEU A 82 9.75 8.40 -12.66
CA LEU A 82 9.19 7.06 -12.70
C LEU A 82 7.70 7.07 -13.06
N ASN A 83 7.08 5.90 -13.10
CA ASN A 83 5.67 5.78 -13.47
C ASN A 83 4.75 6.09 -12.27
N GLU A 84 4.19 7.30 -12.25
CA GLU A 84 3.28 7.75 -11.19
C GLU A 84 2.03 6.87 -11.06
N ASP A 85 1.47 6.44 -12.20
CA ASP A 85 0.24 5.62 -12.19
C ASP A 85 0.47 4.27 -11.54
N LEU A 86 1.65 3.64 -11.76
CA LEU A 86 1.98 2.37 -11.13
C LEU A 86 2.26 2.55 -9.64
N ALA A 87 3.03 3.56 -9.25
CA ALA A 87 3.30 3.85 -7.84
C ALA A 87 2.00 4.13 -7.07
N GLU A 88 1.09 4.95 -7.62
CA GLU A 88 -0.23 5.22 -7.06
C GLU A 88 -1.07 3.95 -6.94
N THR A 89 -1.09 3.12 -7.98
CA THR A 89 -1.86 1.88 -8.02
C THR A 89 -1.45 0.93 -6.90
N LEU A 90 -0.15 0.76 -6.72
CA LEU A 90 0.42 -0.10 -5.68
C LEU A 90 0.09 0.41 -4.29
N SER A 91 0.26 1.72 -4.06
CA SER A 91 -0.05 2.36 -2.79
C SER A 91 -1.53 2.30 -2.41
N LEU A 92 -2.44 2.39 -3.38
CA LEU A 92 -3.88 2.24 -3.12
C LEU A 92 -4.28 0.80 -2.77
N ALA A 93 -3.50 -0.19 -3.20
CA ALA A 93 -3.88 -1.59 -3.11
C ALA A 93 -3.13 -2.39 -2.04
N HIS A 94 -2.02 -1.89 -1.48
CA HIS A 94 -1.16 -2.65 -0.57
C HIS A 94 -1.91 -3.21 0.64
N ASP A 95 -2.83 -2.45 1.20
CA ASP A 95 -3.58 -2.76 2.42
C ASP A 95 -4.87 -3.58 2.23
N LEU A 96 -5.23 -3.95 0.98
CA LEU A 96 -6.50 -4.63 0.71
C LEU A 96 -6.68 -5.93 1.50
N GLY A 97 -5.58 -6.68 1.67
CA GLY A 97 -5.55 -7.96 2.36
C GLY A 97 -5.41 -7.89 3.88
N HIS A 98 -5.18 -6.72 4.45
CA HIS A 98 -4.98 -6.59 5.89
C HIS A 98 -6.20 -7.02 6.70
N THR A 99 -5.93 -7.63 7.86
CA THR A 99 -6.94 -8.06 8.82
C THR A 99 -7.56 -6.86 9.56
N PRO A 100 -8.74 -7.02 10.19
CA PRO A 100 -9.17 -6.12 11.26
C PRO A 100 -8.11 -6.09 12.39
N PHE A 101 -7.97 -4.96 13.06
CA PHE A 101 -7.03 -4.74 14.18
C PHE A 101 -5.54 -4.81 13.79
N GLY A 102 -5.22 -4.52 12.52
CA GLY A 102 -3.84 -4.36 12.04
C GLY A 102 -2.96 -5.58 12.26
N HIS A 103 -1.73 -5.37 12.70
CA HIS A 103 -0.75 -6.45 12.92
C HIS A 103 -1.15 -7.43 14.04
N ALA A 104 -1.79 -6.96 15.13
CA ALA A 104 -2.27 -7.85 16.17
C ALA A 104 -3.33 -8.85 15.65
N GLY A 105 -4.23 -8.38 14.78
CA GLY A 105 -5.19 -9.26 14.11
C GLY A 105 -4.55 -10.20 13.11
N GLU A 106 -3.49 -9.78 12.43
CA GLU A 106 -2.73 -10.62 11.51
C GLU A 106 -1.97 -11.73 12.24
N GLU A 107 -1.28 -11.40 13.34
CA GLU A 107 -0.57 -12.37 14.18
C GLU A 107 -1.52 -13.44 14.72
N SER A 108 -2.63 -13.02 15.31
CA SER A 108 -3.65 -13.95 15.83
C SER A 108 -4.24 -14.84 14.73
N LEU A 109 -4.49 -14.28 13.53
CA LEU A 109 -5.01 -15.07 12.42
C LEU A 109 -3.94 -16.03 11.87
N ASN A 110 -2.67 -15.60 11.81
CA ASN A 110 -1.56 -16.43 11.38
C ASN A 110 -1.39 -17.65 12.30
N GLU A 111 -1.46 -17.46 13.63
CA GLU A 111 -1.46 -18.54 14.61
C GLU A 111 -2.62 -19.52 14.41
N CYS A 112 -3.85 -19.01 14.25
CA CYS A 112 -5.02 -19.83 13.99
C CYS A 112 -4.96 -20.61 12.67
N MET A 113 -4.17 -20.15 11.72
CA MET A 113 -4.01 -20.73 10.39
C MET A 113 -2.75 -21.60 10.26
N ASP A 114 -2.02 -21.87 11.34
CA ASP A 114 -0.73 -22.59 11.31
C ASP A 114 -0.84 -23.95 10.62
N ASP A 115 -1.84 -24.76 10.95
CA ASP A 115 -2.12 -26.05 10.30
C ASP A 115 -2.43 -25.93 8.79
N TYR A 116 -2.78 -24.73 8.33
CA TYR A 116 -3.12 -24.42 6.95
C TYR A 116 -2.02 -23.61 6.23
N GLY A 117 -0.88 -23.40 6.91
CA GLY A 117 0.31 -22.72 6.38
C GLY A 117 0.35 -21.23 6.63
N GLY A 118 -0.40 -20.77 7.65
CA GLY A 118 -0.34 -19.42 8.12
C GLY A 118 -1.18 -18.42 7.31
N PHE A 119 -1.02 -17.15 7.66
CA PHE A 119 -1.66 -16.03 7.01
C PHE A 119 -0.61 -14.94 6.71
N ASP A 120 -0.73 -14.32 5.54
CA ASP A 120 0.07 -13.18 5.11
C ASP A 120 -0.82 -12.19 4.35
N HIS A 121 -0.80 -10.91 4.75
CA HIS A 121 -1.68 -9.89 4.17
C HIS A 121 -1.35 -9.55 2.71
N ASN A 122 -0.09 -9.67 2.26
CA ASN A 122 0.28 -9.45 0.86
C ASN A 122 -0.28 -10.56 -0.03
N LEU A 123 -0.18 -11.82 0.43
CA LEU A 123 -0.80 -12.96 -0.27
C LEU A 123 -2.32 -12.85 -0.26
N GLN A 124 -2.91 -12.40 0.83
CA GLN A 124 -4.36 -12.14 0.87
C GLN A 124 -4.75 -10.99 -0.06
N THR A 125 -3.94 -9.93 -0.18
CA THR A 125 -4.14 -8.87 -1.18
C THR A 125 -4.17 -9.47 -2.59
N LEU A 126 -3.21 -10.34 -2.93
CA LEU A 126 -3.22 -11.03 -4.23
C LEU A 126 -4.46 -11.90 -4.42
N ARG A 127 -4.87 -12.68 -3.42
CA ARG A 127 -6.09 -13.50 -3.51
C ARG A 127 -7.31 -12.63 -3.78
N ILE A 128 -7.42 -11.48 -3.12
CA ILE A 128 -8.51 -10.53 -3.33
C ILE A 128 -8.53 -10.05 -4.78
N VAL A 129 -7.42 -9.50 -5.27
CA VAL A 129 -7.38 -8.88 -6.61
C VAL A 129 -7.36 -9.88 -7.75
N MET A 130 -6.94 -11.12 -7.51
CA MET A 130 -6.88 -12.16 -8.53
C MET A 130 -8.13 -13.04 -8.59
N PHE A 131 -8.81 -13.26 -7.45
CA PHE A 131 -9.87 -14.27 -7.37
C PHE A 131 -11.16 -13.80 -6.71
N LEU A 132 -11.10 -13.02 -5.62
CA LEU A 132 -12.25 -12.76 -4.76
C LEU A 132 -13.10 -11.56 -5.20
N GLU A 133 -12.51 -10.59 -5.89
CA GLU A 133 -13.28 -9.51 -6.51
C GLU A 133 -14.10 -10.07 -7.70
N ASN A 134 -15.40 -10.04 -7.57
CA ASN A 134 -16.32 -10.62 -8.55
C ASN A 134 -17.04 -9.49 -9.33
N LYS A 135 -16.32 -8.85 -10.23
CA LYS A 135 -16.81 -7.69 -10.99
C LYS A 135 -16.97 -7.94 -12.49
N TYR A 136 -16.23 -8.87 -13.05
CA TYR A 136 -16.16 -9.10 -14.48
C TYR A 136 -16.71 -10.48 -14.86
N LEU A 137 -17.53 -10.55 -15.91
CA LEU A 137 -18.14 -11.80 -16.36
C LEU A 137 -17.15 -12.81 -16.97
N LYS A 138 -16.03 -12.32 -17.50
CA LYS A 138 -15.08 -13.14 -18.28
C LYS A 138 -13.97 -13.76 -17.44
N PHE A 139 -13.74 -13.28 -16.23
CA PHE A 139 -12.68 -13.73 -15.35
C PHE A 139 -12.97 -13.36 -13.89
N SER A 140 -12.41 -14.13 -12.98
CA SER A 140 -12.40 -13.81 -11.55
C SER A 140 -11.36 -12.72 -11.27
N GLY A 141 -11.56 -11.98 -10.20
CA GLY A 141 -10.66 -10.90 -9.77
C GLY A 141 -10.71 -9.66 -10.66
N LEU A 142 -9.69 -8.84 -10.52
CA LEU A 142 -9.56 -7.55 -11.22
C LEU A 142 -8.73 -7.65 -12.51
N ASN A 143 -8.05 -8.77 -12.78
CA ASN A 143 -7.13 -8.95 -13.91
C ASN A 143 -6.15 -7.79 -14.05
N LEU A 144 -5.39 -7.52 -12.99
CA LEU A 144 -4.38 -6.46 -12.98
C LEU A 144 -3.16 -6.84 -13.83
N SER A 145 -2.33 -5.87 -14.16
CA SER A 145 -1.06 -6.11 -14.87
C SER A 145 -0.08 -6.91 -14.00
N ILE A 146 0.83 -7.62 -14.65
CA ILE A 146 1.83 -8.46 -13.97
C ILE A 146 2.70 -7.59 -13.04
N GLU A 147 3.05 -6.39 -13.44
CA GLU A 147 3.85 -5.45 -12.64
C GLU A 147 3.12 -5.04 -11.37
N THR A 148 1.82 -4.80 -11.45
CA THR A 148 1.00 -4.49 -10.28
C THR A 148 0.92 -5.68 -9.34
N LEU A 149 0.67 -6.90 -9.87
CA LEU A 149 0.64 -8.13 -9.07
C LEU A 149 2.00 -8.43 -8.40
N GLU A 150 3.10 -8.26 -9.15
CA GLU A 150 4.46 -8.43 -8.62
C GLU A 150 4.75 -7.42 -7.51
N GLY A 151 4.42 -6.15 -7.71
CA GLY A 151 4.65 -5.11 -6.72
C GLY A 151 3.84 -5.31 -5.43
N LEU A 152 2.60 -5.81 -5.53
CA LEU A 152 1.79 -6.15 -4.35
C LEU A 152 2.34 -7.36 -3.60
N LEU A 153 2.74 -8.40 -4.32
CA LEU A 153 3.35 -9.60 -3.73
C LEU A 153 4.65 -9.28 -2.97
N LYS A 154 5.44 -8.36 -3.51
CA LYS A 154 6.76 -8.01 -3.02
C LYS A 154 6.77 -6.66 -2.29
N HIS A 155 5.67 -6.28 -1.68
CA HIS A 155 5.59 -5.01 -0.96
C HIS A 155 6.70 -4.89 0.10
N ASN A 156 6.98 -5.99 0.80
CA ASN A 156 8.02 -6.08 1.84
C ASN A 156 9.37 -6.64 1.33
N GLY A 157 9.56 -6.75 0.01
CA GLY A 157 10.80 -7.26 -0.58
C GLY A 157 10.65 -8.56 -1.38
N PRO A 158 11.74 -9.28 -1.64
CA PRO A 158 11.72 -10.59 -2.29
C PRO A 158 10.85 -11.59 -1.54
N VAL A 159 10.37 -12.62 -2.24
CA VAL A 159 9.47 -13.63 -1.66
C VAL A 159 10.27 -14.84 -1.20
N ASP A 160 10.28 -15.11 0.09
CA ASP A 160 11.02 -16.22 0.68
C ASP A 160 10.24 -17.55 0.61
N ASN A 161 8.92 -17.51 0.72
CA ASN A 161 8.07 -18.72 0.73
C ASN A 161 7.31 -18.89 -0.60
N ILE A 162 8.02 -19.39 -1.61
CA ILE A 162 7.46 -19.65 -2.95
C ILE A 162 6.38 -20.74 -2.90
N ASP A 163 6.52 -21.75 -2.05
CA ASP A 163 5.56 -22.85 -1.92
C ASP A 163 4.21 -22.36 -1.41
N LEU A 164 4.20 -21.41 -0.49
CA LEU A 164 2.99 -20.79 -0.02
C LEU A 164 2.30 -19.99 -1.14
N VAL A 165 3.08 -19.23 -1.92
CA VAL A 165 2.55 -18.52 -3.10
C VAL A 165 1.93 -19.49 -4.09
N ASP A 166 2.59 -20.61 -4.38
CA ASP A 166 2.08 -21.61 -5.32
C ASP A 166 0.78 -22.25 -4.84
N ARG A 167 0.73 -22.62 -3.57
CA ARG A 167 -0.45 -23.21 -2.95
C ARG A 167 -1.65 -22.27 -2.95
N LEU A 168 -1.46 -20.98 -2.65
CA LEU A 168 -2.54 -20.01 -2.52
C LEU A 168 -2.95 -19.38 -3.85
N ILE A 169 -2.02 -19.22 -4.77
CA ILE A 169 -2.23 -18.53 -6.05
C ILE A 169 -2.35 -19.52 -7.23
N GLY A 170 -1.55 -20.60 -7.24
CA GLY A 170 -1.70 -21.74 -8.16
C GLY A 170 -1.61 -21.45 -9.67
N ILE A 171 -1.24 -20.25 -10.08
CA ILE A 171 -1.25 -19.84 -11.50
C ILE A 171 0.14 -19.92 -12.10
N LYS A 172 0.39 -20.98 -12.88
CA LYS A 172 1.68 -21.19 -13.57
C LYS A 172 2.13 -19.98 -14.40
N LYS A 173 1.21 -19.34 -15.11
CA LYS A 173 1.51 -18.17 -15.95
C LYS A 173 2.09 -17.01 -15.12
N PHE A 174 1.51 -16.74 -13.96
CA PHE A 174 1.97 -15.70 -13.05
C PHE A 174 3.38 -16.02 -12.54
N LYS A 175 3.64 -17.23 -12.04
CA LYS A 175 4.96 -17.68 -11.57
C LYS A 175 6.04 -17.53 -12.63
N ASN A 176 5.75 -17.86 -13.89
CA ASN A 176 6.72 -17.77 -14.98
C ASN A 176 7.03 -16.33 -15.44
N MET A 177 6.26 -15.35 -15.00
CA MET A 177 6.41 -13.92 -15.37
C MET A 177 7.12 -13.09 -14.31
N ILE A 178 7.31 -13.64 -13.10
CA ILE A 178 7.91 -12.98 -11.93
C ILE A 178 9.18 -13.72 -11.52
N ASN A 179 10.21 -12.96 -11.21
CA ASN A 179 11.42 -13.50 -10.57
C ASN A 179 11.33 -13.25 -9.06
N PHE A 180 11.06 -14.29 -8.27
CA PHE A 180 10.77 -14.18 -6.84
C PHE A 180 11.98 -13.71 -6.02
N ASP A 181 13.20 -14.05 -6.42
CA ASP A 181 14.44 -13.74 -5.69
C ASP A 181 14.89 -12.28 -5.85
N LYS A 182 14.29 -11.53 -6.81
CA LYS A 182 14.67 -10.15 -7.08
C LYS A 182 13.72 -9.18 -6.39
N PHE A 183 14.27 -8.03 -6.01
CA PHE A 183 13.46 -6.89 -5.59
C PHE A 183 12.44 -6.48 -6.66
N PRO A 184 11.30 -5.91 -6.26
CA PRO A 184 10.31 -5.41 -7.20
C PRO A 184 10.82 -4.15 -7.94
N SER A 185 9.99 -3.65 -8.85
CA SER A 185 10.28 -2.39 -9.55
C SER A 185 10.51 -1.22 -8.60
N LEU A 186 11.18 -0.18 -9.07
CA LEU A 186 11.40 1.03 -8.27
C LEU A 186 10.07 1.70 -7.87
N GLU A 187 9.05 1.64 -8.73
CA GLU A 187 7.71 2.15 -8.40
C GLU A 187 7.10 1.40 -7.19
N ALA A 188 7.34 0.09 -7.09
CA ALA A 188 6.88 -0.70 -5.95
C ALA A 188 7.70 -0.40 -4.68
N GLN A 189 9.02 -0.24 -4.81
CA GLN A 189 9.86 0.17 -3.69
C GLN A 189 9.49 1.58 -3.18
N ILE A 190 9.14 2.50 -4.08
CA ILE A 190 8.63 3.83 -3.70
C ILE A 190 7.29 3.69 -2.95
N SER A 191 6.41 2.80 -3.39
CA SER A 191 5.15 2.55 -2.67
C SER A 191 5.41 2.09 -1.23
N ALA A 192 6.34 1.15 -1.03
CA ALA A 192 6.72 0.66 0.30
C ALA A 192 7.33 1.76 1.18
N ILE A 193 8.32 2.52 0.67
CA ILE A 193 8.92 3.64 1.41
C ILE A 193 7.88 4.72 1.74
N SER A 194 6.92 4.96 0.84
CA SER A 194 5.85 5.95 1.07
C SER A 194 4.89 5.49 2.16
N ASP A 195 4.66 4.19 2.28
CA ASP A 195 3.90 3.59 3.37
C ASP A 195 4.63 3.83 4.71
N ASP A 196 5.93 3.53 4.80
CA ASP A 196 6.74 3.80 5.99
C ASP A 196 6.70 5.28 6.40
N ILE A 197 6.81 6.20 5.43
CA ILE A 197 6.75 7.65 5.69
C ILE A 197 5.37 8.04 6.23
N ALA A 198 4.31 7.57 5.60
CA ALA A 198 2.93 7.87 6.00
C ALA A 198 2.64 7.27 7.38
N TYR A 199 2.93 5.99 7.58
CA TYR A 199 2.73 5.25 8.82
C TYR A 199 3.38 5.97 10.02
N ASN A 200 4.68 6.27 9.94
CA ASN A 200 5.38 6.93 11.02
C ASN A 200 4.78 8.32 11.37
N ASN A 201 4.40 9.10 10.35
CA ASN A 201 3.79 10.42 10.59
C ASN A 201 2.38 10.31 11.18
N HIS A 202 1.59 9.36 10.69
CA HIS A 202 0.21 9.15 11.14
C HIS A 202 0.16 8.68 12.58
N ASP A 203 1.02 7.73 12.95
CA ASP A 203 1.06 7.19 14.30
C ASP A 203 1.48 8.25 15.33
N ILE A 204 2.45 9.11 14.97
CA ILE A 204 2.83 10.23 15.82
C ILE A 204 1.66 11.19 16.01
N GLN A 205 0.96 11.57 14.93
CA GLN A 205 -0.16 12.49 15.00
C GLN A 205 -1.32 11.91 15.80
N ASP A 206 -1.70 10.67 15.50
CA ASP A 206 -2.83 10.01 16.16
C ASP A 206 -2.49 9.68 17.62
N GLY A 207 -1.23 9.34 17.95
CA GLY A 207 -0.76 9.16 19.32
C GLY A 207 -0.82 10.42 20.17
N ILE A 208 -0.47 11.59 19.59
CA ILE A 208 -0.64 12.88 20.27
C ILE A 208 -2.13 13.20 20.47
N ASN A 209 -2.96 12.96 19.45
CA ASN A 209 -4.39 13.20 19.54
C ASN A 209 -5.06 12.29 20.59
N ALA A 210 -4.57 11.06 20.74
CA ALA A 210 -4.99 10.12 21.76
C ALA A 210 -4.40 10.38 23.16
N ASN A 211 -3.58 11.43 23.32
CA ASN A 211 -2.87 11.76 24.56
C ASN A 211 -1.97 10.62 25.10
N LEU A 212 -1.44 9.76 24.22
CA LEU A 212 -0.50 8.70 24.61
C LEU A 212 0.88 9.29 24.95
N PHE A 213 1.26 10.36 24.28
CA PHE A 213 2.48 11.13 24.54
C PHE A 213 2.30 12.58 24.08
N LYS A 214 3.19 13.46 24.56
CA LYS A 214 3.19 14.88 24.24
C LYS A 214 4.29 15.22 23.25
N LEU A 215 4.12 16.35 22.55
CA LEU A 215 5.13 16.85 21.61
C LEU A 215 6.49 17.08 22.31
N GLU A 216 6.48 17.49 23.58
CA GLU A 216 7.68 17.72 24.39
C GLU A 216 8.51 16.44 24.58
N GLU A 217 7.86 15.28 24.67
CA GLU A 217 8.52 13.98 24.80
C GLU A 217 9.21 13.57 23.49
N LEU A 218 8.59 13.89 22.34
CA LEU A 218 9.22 13.66 21.02
C LEU A 218 10.49 14.49 20.82
N VAL A 219 10.58 15.68 21.43
CA VAL A 219 11.74 16.55 21.31
C VAL A 219 12.99 15.98 22.03
N GLU A 220 12.84 14.97 22.85
CA GLU A 220 13.98 14.23 23.43
C GLU A 220 14.73 13.41 22.37
N ILE A 221 14.06 13.04 21.28
CA ILE A 221 14.65 12.35 20.13
C ILE A 221 15.36 13.39 19.24
N ASN A 222 16.66 13.20 18.98
CA ASN A 222 17.49 14.17 18.27
C ASN A 222 16.90 14.63 16.93
N PHE A 223 16.32 13.72 16.14
CA PHE A 223 15.70 14.05 14.87
C PHE A 223 14.55 15.08 15.02
N PHE A 224 13.66 14.87 15.99
CA PHE A 224 12.55 15.80 16.26
C PHE A 224 13.01 17.10 16.91
N LYS A 225 14.06 17.03 17.73
CA LYS A 225 14.65 18.21 18.37
C LYS A 225 15.12 19.25 17.36
N ASP A 226 15.81 18.81 16.31
CA ASP A 226 16.31 19.70 15.27
C ASP A 226 15.18 20.36 14.48
N ILE A 227 14.14 19.57 14.13
CA ILE A 227 12.93 20.07 13.47
C ILE A 227 12.20 21.06 14.39
N TYR A 228 11.96 20.70 15.64
CA TYR A 228 11.27 21.54 16.62
C TYR A 228 11.99 22.88 16.81
N GLN A 229 13.31 22.88 16.98
CA GLN A 229 14.08 24.13 17.13
C GLN A 229 13.93 25.06 15.94
N LYS A 230 13.91 24.52 14.71
CA LYS A 230 13.71 25.28 13.48
C LYS A 230 12.35 25.98 13.44
N TYR A 231 11.31 25.34 13.98
CA TYR A 231 9.93 25.85 13.91
C TYR A 231 9.42 26.43 15.24
N LYS A 232 10.17 26.31 16.35
CA LYS A 232 9.78 26.74 17.72
C LYS A 232 9.20 28.16 17.78
N LYS A 233 9.76 29.10 17.03
CA LYS A 233 9.27 30.49 16.96
C LYS A 233 7.89 30.64 16.30
N LYS A 234 7.46 29.66 15.51
CA LYS A 234 6.18 29.65 14.78
C LYS A 234 5.11 28.84 15.53
N ILE A 235 5.50 28.04 16.50
CA ILE A 235 4.58 27.23 17.30
C ILE A 235 3.99 28.13 18.38
N ASN A 236 2.73 28.50 18.22
CA ASN A 236 2.03 29.29 19.23
C ASN A 236 1.52 28.37 20.33
N LYS A 237 1.77 28.69 21.59
CA LYS A 237 1.48 27.87 22.79
C LYS A 237 0.00 27.41 22.93
N GLN A 238 -0.92 28.03 22.22
CA GLN A 238 -2.37 27.74 22.31
C GLN A 238 -2.94 26.89 21.17
N ASN A 239 -2.17 26.64 20.12
CA ASN A 239 -2.65 25.85 18.97
C ASN A 239 -1.50 24.92 18.51
N TYR A 240 -1.35 23.77 19.17
CA TYR A 240 -0.58 22.66 18.62
C TYR A 240 -1.33 22.07 17.41
N LYS A 241 -1.50 22.85 16.37
CA LYS A 241 -1.81 22.31 15.06
C LYS A 241 -0.48 21.79 14.52
N ILE A 242 -0.30 20.50 14.57
CA ILE A 242 0.74 19.83 13.80
C ILE A 242 0.38 20.12 12.36
N ALA A 243 1.12 21.04 11.73
CA ALA A 243 1.03 21.20 10.29
C ALA A 243 1.64 19.95 9.67
N THR A 244 0.80 19.16 9.04
CA THR A 244 1.18 18.06 8.15
C THR A 244 2.02 18.58 6.99
#